data_1c1f2c0353f80e66be520f512cbbd08d
#
_entry.id   1c1f2c0353f80e66be520f512cbbd08d
#
_cell.length_a   1.000
_cell.length_b   1.000
_cell.length_c   1.000
_cell.angle_alpha   90.00
_cell.angle_beta   90.00
_cell.angle_gamma   90.00
#
_symmetry.space_group_name_H-M   'P 1'
#
loop_
_entity.id
_entity.type
_entity.pdbx_description
1 polymer ?
#
loop_
_entity_poly.entity_id
_entity_poly.type
_entity_poly.pdbx_seq_one_letter_code
_entity_poly.pdbx_strand_id
1 'polypeptide(L)'
;MIDEVQDYTPDQLAVMARFFRRAHFMLLGDPHQAIRPETASYEQIREVFECLRGSIEDCQLLTSYRSTPEITALFAGLLPENERMQISAVQRADEPPALIACPTEEDYGQNLHRVIREASDNDGLTAVVVPWKSQLKRLQKLLGDDTPQIIGQDRRLPSSGVLALTLPLAKGLEFDHVIIPEAGAGLFPENDHVAQNRLYTTISRATRTITILSNGPLTPLLD
;
A
#
# COMPACT_ATOMS: atom_id res chain seq x y z
N MET A 1 -1.22 22.77 7.64
CA MET A 1 -1.11 21.66 6.70
C MET A 1 -1.75 20.44 7.34
N ILE A 2 -2.56 19.72 6.59
CA ILE A 2 -3.08 18.39 6.95
C ILE A 2 -2.47 17.42 5.93
N ASP A 3 -1.68 16.49 6.40
CA ASP A 3 -1.08 15.43 5.60
C ASP A 3 -1.91 14.16 5.70
N GLU A 4 -1.83 13.28 4.69
CA GLU A 4 -2.62 12.05 4.60
C GLU A 4 -4.13 12.32 4.80
N VAL A 5 -4.65 13.36 4.14
CA VAL A 5 -6.03 13.84 4.37
C VAL A 5 -7.08 12.76 4.14
N GLN A 6 -6.81 11.77 3.29
CA GLN A 6 -7.67 10.60 3.04
C GLN A 6 -7.80 9.64 4.24
N ASP A 7 -7.06 9.85 5.34
CA ASP A 7 -7.17 9.03 6.55
C ASP A 7 -8.16 9.59 7.59
N TYR A 8 -8.69 10.78 7.34
CA TYR A 8 -9.64 11.43 8.24
C TYR A 8 -11.08 11.18 7.83
N THR A 9 -11.97 11.12 8.82
CA THR A 9 -13.40 11.10 8.55
C THR A 9 -13.91 12.53 8.22
N PRO A 10 -15.06 12.68 7.53
CA PRO A 10 -15.63 13.99 7.23
C PRO A 10 -15.83 14.84 8.49
N ASP A 11 -16.26 14.22 9.60
CA ASP A 11 -16.48 14.91 10.87
C ASP A 11 -15.19 15.46 11.47
N GLN A 12 -14.10 14.69 11.41
CA GLN A 12 -12.77 15.14 11.88
C GLN A 12 -12.29 16.36 11.08
N LEU A 13 -12.46 16.32 9.75
CA LEU A 13 -12.10 17.43 8.87
C LEU A 13 -12.97 18.67 9.16
N ALA A 14 -14.26 18.51 9.36
CA ALA A 14 -15.17 19.59 9.70
C ALA A 14 -14.81 20.25 11.04
N VAL A 15 -14.43 19.45 12.05
CA VAL A 15 -13.96 19.97 13.35
C VAL A 15 -12.68 20.79 13.16
N MET A 16 -11.69 20.27 12.42
CA MET A 16 -10.43 21.00 12.17
C MET A 16 -10.69 22.30 11.41
N ALA A 17 -11.50 22.27 10.36
CA ALA A 17 -11.84 23.45 9.57
C ALA A 17 -12.54 24.54 10.42
N ARG A 18 -13.42 24.15 11.35
CA ARG A 18 -14.11 25.08 12.26
C ARG A 18 -13.23 25.58 13.39
N PHE A 19 -12.37 24.73 13.93
CA PHE A 19 -11.50 25.10 15.06
C PHE A 19 -10.45 26.14 14.65
N PHE A 20 -9.78 25.91 13.53
CA PHE A 20 -8.72 26.79 13.01
C PHE A 20 -9.27 27.87 12.06
N ARG A 21 -10.21 28.70 12.53
CA ARG A 21 -10.95 29.67 11.71
C ARG A 21 -10.09 30.66 10.91
N ARG A 22 -8.90 30.98 11.38
CA ARG A 22 -8.00 32.00 10.79
C ARG A 22 -6.85 31.34 9.99
N ALA A 23 -6.77 30.01 9.96
CA ALA A 23 -5.71 29.32 9.24
C ALA A 23 -6.03 29.20 7.75
N HIS A 24 -5.02 29.30 6.92
CA HIS A 24 -5.04 28.78 5.56
C HIS A 24 -4.75 27.28 5.61
N PHE A 25 -5.50 26.49 4.87
CA PHE A 25 -5.35 25.05 4.84
C PHE A 25 -4.61 24.64 3.58
N MET A 26 -3.64 23.77 3.74
CA MET A 26 -3.03 22.97 2.69
C MET A 26 -3.33 21.53 3.03
N LEU A 27 -4.02 20.83 2.13
CA LEU A 27 -4.43 19.43 2.27
C LEU A 27 -3.57 18.60 1.33
N LEU A 28 -2.87 17.62 1.86
CA LEU A 28 -2.04 16.69 1.10
C LEU A 28 -2.59 15.28 1.29
N GLY A 29 -2.65 14.51 0.22
CA GLY A 29 -3.09 13.13 0.28
C GLY A 29 -3.21 12.50 -1.10
N ASP A 30 -3.43 11.20 -1.07
CA ASP A 30 -3.65 10.36 -2.24
C ASP A 30 -4.96 9.58 -2.01
N PRO A 31 -6.03 9.82 -2.79
CA PRO A 31 -7.32 9.15 -2.61
C PRO A 31 -7.21 7.63 -2.73
N HIS A 32 -6.25 7.11 -3.51
CA HIS A 32 -6.00 5.70 -3.70
C HIS A 32 -5.25 5.04 -2.52
N GLN A 33 -4.79 5.84 -1.55
CA GLN A 33 -4.24 5.36 -0.28
C GLN A 33 -5.23 5.40 0.89
N ALA A 34 -6.52 5.58 0.62
CA ALA A 34 -7.59 5.43 1.60
C ALA A 34 -7.88 3.94 1.85
N ILE A 35 -7.27 3.37 2.91
CA ILE A 35 -7.34 1.93 3.20
C ILE A 35 -8.48 1.53 4.15
N ARG A 36 -9.30 2.49 4.59
CA ARG A 36 -10.43 2.31 5.52
C ARG A 36 -11.73 2.82 4.90
N PRO A 37 -12.85 2.10 5.07
CA PRO A 37 -14.10 2.49 4.45
C PRO A 37 -14.77 3.74 5.09
N GLU A 38 -14.43 4.06 6.34
CA GLU A 38 -15.03 5.17 7.10
C GLU A 38 -14.39 6.54 6.82
N THR A 39 -13.31 6.60 6.05
CA THR A 39 -12.61 7.85 5.75
C THR A 39 -13.29 8.65 4.65
N ALA A 40 -13.02 9.95 4.62
CA ALA A 40 -13.64 10.86 3.66
C ALA A 40 -13.19 10.57 2.22
N SER A 41 -14.15 10.53 1.30
CA SER A 41 -13.83 10.59 -0.13
C SER A 41 -13.27 11.97 -0.52
N TYR A 42 -12.64 12.05 -1.68
CA TYR A 42 -12.10 13.33 -2.18
C TYR A 42 -13.20 14.38 -2.35
N GLU A 43 -14.38 13.98 -2.83
CA GLU A 43 -15.55 14.85 -2.96
C GLU A 43 -16.03 15.37 -1.59
N GLN A 44 -16.10 14.50 -0.58
CA GLN A 44 -16.48 14.88 0.77
C GLN A 44 -15.45 15.83 1.41
N ILE A 45 -14.15 15.62 1.15
CA ILE A 45 -13.09 16.54 1.59
C ILE A 45 -13.33 17.92 0.98
N ARG A 46 -13.57 17.99 -0.33
CA ARG A 46 -13.89 19.24 -1.04
C ARG A 46 -15.12 19.92 -0.44
N GLU A 47 -16.24 19.20 -0.34
CA GLU A 47 -17.50 19.73 0.19
C GLU A 47 -17.33 20.34 1.58
N VAL A 48 -16.62 19.66 2.49
CA VAL A 48 -16.36 20.17 3.84
C VAL A 48 -15.59 21.48 3.81
N PHE A 49 -14.51 21.56 3.02
CA PHE A 49 -13.67 22.75 3.00
C PHE A 49 -14.27 23.87 2.17
N GLU A 50 -14.94 23.61 1.05
CA GLU A 50 -15.67 24.62 0.26
C GLU A 50 -16.78 25.27 1.09
N CYS A 51 -17.58 24.47 1.81
CA CYS A 51 -18.65 24.97 2.66
C CYS A 51 -18.14 25.83 3.84
N LEU A 52 -17.02 25.45 4.44
CA LEU A 52 -16.54 26.10 5.67
C LEU A 52 -15.45 27.15 5.43
N ARG A 53 -14.77 27.14 4.30
CA ARG A 53 -13.56 27.95 4.04
C ARG A 53 -13.61 28.70 2.70
N GLY A 54 -14.52 28.38 1.80
CA GLY A 54 -14.65 28.98 0.47
C GLY A 54 -13.94 28.21 -0.62
N SER A 55 -13.49 28.88 -1.67
CA SER A 55 -12.89 28.23 -2.85
C SER A 55 -11.64 27.42 -2.52
N ILE A 56 -11.50 26.28 -3.19
CA ILE A 56 -10.34 25.38 -3.13
C ILE A 56 -9.64 25.41 -4.48
N GLU A 57 -8.32 25.43 -4.45
CA GLU A 57 -7.48 25.18 -5.62
C GLU A 57 -6.93 23.75 -5.54
N ASP A 58 -7.10 22.99 -6.62
CA ASP A 58 -6.57 21.63 -6.73
C ASP A 58 -5.25 21.63 -7.49
N CYS A 59 -4.25 20.96 -6.91
CA CYS A 59 -2.97 20.70 -7.52
C CYS A 59 -2.70 19.21 -7.52
N GLN A 60 -2.31 18.63 -8.65
CA GLN A 60 -1.97 17.22 -8.77
C GLN A 60 -0.46 17.03 -8.98
N LEU A 61 0.12 16.12 -8.23
CA LEU A 61 1.50 15.67 -8.42
C LEU A 61 1.47 14.31 -9.15
N LEU A 62 1.95 14.28 -10.39
CA LEU A 62 1.79 13.14 -11.28
C LEU A 62 3.08 12.34 -11.49
N THR A 63 4.19 12.77 -10.88
CA THR A 63 5.49 12.13 -11.06
C THR A 63 5.91 11.39 -9.80
N SER A 64 6.18 10.09 -9.93
CA SER A 64 6.74 9.26 -8.87
C SER A 64 8.28 9.34 -8.91
N TYR A 65 8.88 9.73 -7.80
CA TYR A 65 10.33 9.74 -7.60
C TYR A 65 10.82 8.57 -6.74
N ARG A 66 9.90 7.76 -6.24
CA ARG A 66 10.15 6.77 -5.18
C ARG A 66 10.42 5.38 -5.75
N SER A 67 9.51 4.89 -6.56
CA SER A 67 9.52 3.51 -7.06
C SER A 67 10.09 3.40 -8.47
N THR A 68 10.58 2.21 -8.83
CA THR A 68 10.99 1.91 -10.21
C THR A 68 9.83 2.03 -11.20
N PRO A 69 10.10 2.18 -12.51
CA PRO A 69 9.06 2.23 -13.54
C PRO A 69 8.14 1.02 -13.52
N GLU A 70 8.68 -0.18 -13.28
CA GLU A 70 7.96 -1.45 -13.26
C GLU A 70 6.96 -1.50 -12.09
N ILE A 71 7.36 -1.09 -10.89
CA ILE A 71 6.49 -0.99 -9.73
C ILE A 71 5.46 0.11 -9.93
N THR A 72 5.88 1.26 -10.49
CA THR A 72 4.98 2.36 -10.80
C THR A 72 3.92 1.95 -11.79
N ALA A 73 4.27 1.22 -12.85
CA ALA A 73 3.31 0.68 -13.81
C ALA A 73 2.33 -0.31 -13.16
N LEU A 74 2.82 -1.16 -12.24
CA LEU A 74 1.99 -2.13 -11.54
C LEU A 74 0.90 -1.46 -10.69
N PHE A 75 1.23 -0.51 -9.83
CA PHE A 75 0.21 0.15 -9.02
C PHE A 75 -0.65 1.14 -9.84
N ALA A 76 -0.08 1.78 -10.87
CA ALA A 76 -0.86 2.60 -11.80
C ALA A 76 -1.87 1.75 -12.57
N GLY A 77 -1.56 0.48 -12.86
CA GLY A 77 -2.48 -0.48 -13.47
C GLY A 77 -3.79 -0.67 -12.69
N LEU A 78 -3.77 -0.45 -11.38
CA LEU A 78 -4.95 -0.53 -10.52
C LEU A 78 -5.88 0.70 -10.68
N LEU A 79 -5.42 1.78 -11.28
CA LEU A 79 -6.17 3.03 -11.40
C LEU A 79 -7.04 3.06 -12.67
N PRO A 80 -8.06 3.93 -12.71
CA PRO A 80 -8.79 4.23 -13.94
C PRO A 80 -7.86 4.70 -15.06
N GLU A 81 -8.18 4.37 -16.31
CA GLU A 81 -7.31 4.62 -17.47
C GLU A 81 -6.91 6.10 -17.63
N ASN A 82 -7.82 7.03 -17.35
CA ASN A 82 -7.56 8.46 -17.39
C ASN A 82 -6.55 8.94 -16.34
N GLU A 83 -6.39 8.21 -15.25
CA GLU A 83 -5.42 8.51 -14.17
C GLU A 83 -4.07 7.82 -14.42
N ARG A 84 -4.07 6.61 -15.00
CA ARG A 84 -2.86 5.86 -15.36
C ARG A 84 -1.90 6.65 -16.24
N MET A 85 -2.41 7.33 -17.26
CA MET A 85 -1.60 8.07 -18.24
C MET A 85 -0.87 9.29 -17.64
N GLN A 86 -1.21 9.67 -16.42
CA GLN A 86 -0.64 10.85 -15.77
C GLN A 86 0.51 10.50 -14.84
N ILE A 87 0.70 9.22 -14.48
CA ILE A 87 1.74 8.79 -13.55
C ILE A 87 2.99 8.37 -14.33
N SER A 88 4.11 8.98 -14.01
CA SER A 88 5.43 8.64 -14.55
C SER A 88 6.44 8.37 -13.44
N ALA A 89 7.40 7.48 -13.69
CA ALA A 89 8.51 7.21 -12.78
C ALA A 89 9.80 7.88 -13.27
N VAL A 90 10.63 8.34 -12.34
CA VAL A 90 11.94 8.95 -12.62
C VAL A 90 13.08 8.00 -12.27
N GLN A 91 12.84 7.00 -11.44
CA GLN A 91 13.83 5.99 -11.05
C GLN A 91 14.30 5.17 -12.26
N ARG A 92 15.49 4.58 -12.16
CA ARG A 92 15.97 3.62 -13.16
C ARG A 92 15.16 2.34 -13.07
N ALA A 93 15.00 1.66 -14.20
CA ALA A 93 14.43 0.31 -14.27
C ALA A 93 15.24 -0.66 -13.41
N ASP A 94 14.55 -1.56 -12.75
CA ASP A 94 15.12 -2.65 -11.95
C ASP A 94 14.42 -3.96 -12.36
N GLU A 95 14.38 -4.96 -11.49
CA GLU A 95 13.74 -6.23 -11.77
C GLU A 95 12.21 -6.08 -11.93
N PRO A 96 11.59 -6.80 -12.88
CA PRO A 96 10.15 -6.78 -13.03
C PRO A 96 9.46 -7.37 -11.78
N PRO A 97 8.24 -6.94 -11.44
CA PRO A 97 7.45 -7.52 -10.38
C PRO A 97 7.28 -9.03 -10.54
N ALA A 98 7.58 -9.80 -9.49
CA ALA A 98 7.38 -11.25 -9.50
C ALA A 98 5.94 -11.57 -9.04
N LEU A 99 5.12 -12.12 -9.95
CA LEU A 99 3.74 -12.53 -9.70
C LEU A 99 3.66 -14.05 -9.69
N ILE A 100 3.33 -14.67 -8.54
CA ILE A 100 3.40 -16.11 -8.31
C ILE A 100 2.02 -16.64 -7.88
N ALA A 101 1.28 -17.21 -8.82
CA ALA A 101 0.07 -17.97 -8.54
C ALA A 101 0.43 -19.43 -8.21
N CYS A 102 0.04 -19.91 -7.03
CA CYS A 102 0.35 -21.26 -6.57
C CYS A 102 -0.91 -22.14 -6.67
N PRO A 103 -0.90 -23.19 -7.51
CA PRO A 103 -2.10 -24.01 -7.76
C PRO A 103 -2.57 -24.79 -6.53
N THR A 104 -1.67 -25.14 -5.61
CA THR A 104 -1.98 -25.91 -4.40
C THR A 104 -1.46 -25.22 -3.15
N GLU A 105 -2.02 -25.58 -1.99
CA GLU A 105 -1.54 -25.06 -0.70
C GLU A 105 -0.09 -25.50 -0.40
N GLU A 106 0.32 -26.68 -0.90
CA GLU A 106 1.69 -27.16 -0.76
C GLU A 106 2.66 -26.30 -1.59
N ASP A 107 2.35 -26.04 -2.87
CA ASP A 107 3.14 -25.16 -3.74
C ASP A 107 3.23 -23.75 -3.13
N TYR A 108 2.13 -23.26 -2.58
CA TYR A 108 2.09 -21.95 -1.92
C TYR A 108 3.02 -21.90 -0.70
N GLY A 109 2.97 -22.91 0.16
CA GLY A 109 3.88 -23.01 1.31
C GLY A 109 5.35 -23.05 0.88
N GLN A 110 5.69 -23.91 -0.10
CA GLN A 110 7.07 -24.03 -0.60
C GLN A 110 7.56 -22.71 -1.23
N ASN A 111 6.76 -22.06 -2.07
CA ASN A 111 7.13 -20.78 -2.68
C ASN A 111 7.28 -19.67 -1.63
N LEU A 112 6.38 -19.61 -0.64
CA LEU A 112 6.45 -18.61 0.41
C LEU A 112 7.74 -18.76 1.23
N HIS A 113 8.10 -19.99 1.64
CA HIS A 113 9.36 -20.25 2.34
C HIS A 113 10.58 -19.88 1.48
N ARG A 114 10.55 -20.23 0.19
CA ARG A 114 11.64 -19.90 -0.75
C ARG A 114 11.83 -18.39 -0.85
N VAL A 115 10.76 -17.65 -1.13
CA VAL A 115 10.80 -16.18 -1.30
C VAL A 115 11.30 -15.47 -0.03
N ILE A 116 10.86 -15.92 1.16
CA ILE A 116 11.32 -15.35 2.43
C ILE A 116 12.81 -15.62 2.66
N ARG A 117 13.31 -16.80 2.33
CA ARG A 117 14.74 -17.12 2.45
C ARG A 117 15.60 -16.33 1.48
N GLU A 118 15.20 -16.29 0.21
CA GLU A 118 15.90 -15.49 -0.81
C GLU A 118 15.94 -14.01 -0.42
N ALA A 119 14.84 -13.48 0.14
CA ALA A 119 14.78 -12.10 0.62
C ALA A 119 15.75 -11.79 1.77
N SER A 120 16.16 -12.81 2.54
CA SER A 120 17.14 -12.62 3.63
C SER A 120 18.55 -12.35 3.12
N ASP A 121 18.85 -12.70 1.87
CA ASP A 121 20.12 -12.47 1.20
C ASP A 121 20.14 -11.13 0.42
N ASN A 122 19.00 -10.42 0.33
CA ASN A 122 18.92 -9.15 -0.35
C ASN A 122 19.58 -8.02 0.45
N ASP A 123 20.20 -7.08 -0.27
CA ASP A 123 20.63 -5.82 0.31
C ASP A 123 19.41 -4.95 0.64
N GLY A 124 19.42 -4.30 1.81
CA GLY A 124 18.38 -3.38 2.24
C GLY A 124 17.30 -4.03 3.11
N LEU A 125 16.15 -3.38 3.17
CA LEU A 125 15.04 -3.77 4.05
C LEU A 125 13.89 -4.38 3.24
N THR A 126 13.58 -5.64 3.54
CA THR A 126 12.42 -6.35 2.94
C THR A 126 11.24 -6.35 3.91
N ALA A 127 10.08 -5.92 3.44
CA ALA A 127 8.84 -5.96 4.20
C ALA A 127 7.84 -6.98 3.64
N VAL A 128 7.44 -7.94 4.49
CA VAL A 128 6.28 -8.80 4.23
C VAL A 128 5.06 -8.08 4.75
N VAL A 129 4.25 -7.54 3.83
CA VAL A 129 3.10 -6.70 4.19
C VAL A 129 1.80 -7.48 4.03
N VAL A 130 0.99 -7.49 5.09
CA VAL A 130 -0.32 -8.12 5.10
C VAL A 130 -1.42 -7.12 5.45
N PRO A 131 -2.66 -7.28 4.97
CA PRO A 131 -3.72 -6.30 5.23
C PRO A 131 -4.02 -6.09 6.71
N TRP A 132 -4.07 -7.16 7.53
CA TRP A 132 -4.44 -7.12 8.95
C TRP A 132 -3.81 -8.22 9.80
N LYS A 133 -3.96 -8.09 11.12
CA LYS A 133 -3.36 -8.97 12.13
C LYS A 133 -3.70 -10.46 12.00
N SER A 134 -4.88 -10.79 11.50
CA SER A 134 -5.26 -12.21 11.27
C SER A 134 -4.38 -12.86 10.21
N GLN A 135 -3.99 -12.11 9.19
CA GLN A 135 -3.07 -12.58 8.15
C GLN A 135 -1.64 -12.74 8.68
N LEU A 136 -1.19 -11.88 9.60
CA LEU A 136 0.10 -12.11 10.29
C LEU A 136 0.12 -13.43 11.06
N LYS A 137 -0.98 -13.75 11.77
CA LYS A 137 -1.08 -15.02 12.49
C LYS A 137 -1.09 -16.23 11.54
N ARG A 138 -1.75 -16.10 10.38
CA ARG A 138 -1.72 -17.14 9.34
C ARG A 138 -0.30 -17.32 8.79
N LEU A 139 0.39 -16.23 8.50
CA LEU A 139 1.79 -16.21 8.05
C LEU A 139 2.71 -16.92 9.05
N GLN A 140 2.59 -16.60 10.36
CA GLN A 140 3.35 -17.27 11.42
C GLN A 140 3.11 -18.78 11.46
N LYS A 141 1.84 -19.19 11.32
CA LYS A 141 1.48 -20.61 11.32
C LYS A 141 2.07 -21.35 10.12
N LEU A 142 2.14 -20.70 8.96
CA LEU A 142 2.67 -21.30 7.73
C LEU A 142 4.21 -21.38 7.76
N LEU A 143 4.87 -20.34 8.21
CA LEU A 143 6.33 -20.23 8.19
C LEU A 143 7.03 -20.84 9.41
N GLY A 144 6.32 -21.00 10.54
CA GLY A 144 6.94 -21.52 11.77
C GLY A 144 8.19 -20.73 12.17
N ASP A 145 9.32 -21.42 12.25
CA ASP A 145 10.62 -20.83 12.64
C ASP A 145 11.21 -19.88 11.58
N ASP A 146 10.79 -20.01 10.32
CA ASP A 146 11.19 -19.10 9.23
C ASP A 146 10.39 -17.78 9.24
N THR A 147 9.54 -17.53 10.23
CA THR A 147 8.75 -16.31 10.32
C THR A 147 9.65 -15.08 10.51
N PRO A 148 9.56 -14.07 9.61
CA PRO A 148 10.29 -12.82 9.78
C PRO A 148 9.94 -12.10 11.09
N GLN A 149 10.83 -11.21 11.53
CA GLN A 149 10.56 -10.38 12.72
C GLN A 149 9.28 -9.58 12.54
N ILE A 150 8.29 -9.83 13.41
CA ILE A 150 7.02 -9.08 13.36
C ILE A 150 7.20 -7.73 14.04
N ILE A 151 6.84 -6.67 13.31
CA ILE A 151 6.89 -5.29 13.80
C ILE A 151 5.51 -4.88 14.34
N GLY A 152 5.50 -4.37 15.59
CA GLY A 152 4.36 -3.70 16.22
C GLY A 152 4.57 -2.19 16.29
N GLN A 153 3.59 -1.48 16.86
CA GLN A 153 3.58 -0.02 16.92
C GLN A 153 4.79 0.59 17.68
N ASP A 154 5.33 -0.12 18.66
CA ASP A 154 6.37 0.40 19.56
C ASP A 154 7.79 -0.05 19.17
N ARG A 155 7.97 -0.72 18.02
CA ARG A 155 9.28 -1.21 17.59
C ARG A 155 9.90 -0.32 16.53
N ARG A 156 11.22 -0.07 16.71
CA ARG A 156 12.02 0.59 15.67
C ARG A 156 12.25 -0.38 14.51
N LEU A 157 12.20 0.14 13.29
CA LEU A 157 12.55 -0.62 12.10
C LEU A 157 14.06 -0.90 12.10
N PRO A 158 14.48 -2.12 11.73
CA PRO A 158 15.89 -2.40 11.45
C PRO A 158 16.31 -1.67 10.15
N SER A 159 17.60 -1.55 9.93
CA SER A 159 18.16 -0.95 8.71
C SER A 159 18.23 -1.92 7.53
N SER A 160 18.15 -3.23 7.78
CA SER A 160 18.22 -4.29 6.77
C SER A 160 17.58 -5.58 7.27
N GLY A 161 17.41 -6.53 6.36
CA GLY A 161 16.85 -7.85 6.64
C GLY A 161 15.34 -7.93 6.34
N VAL A 162 14.69 -9.00 6.80
CA VAL A 162 13.28 -9.26 6.51
C VAL A 162 12.43 -9.05 7.75
N LEU A 163 11.36 -8.28 7.60
CA LEU A 163 10.36 -8.06 8.64
C LEU A 163 8.95 -8.30 8.12
N ALA A 164 8.00 -8.53 9.02
CA ALA A 164 6.58 -8.66 8.70
C ALA A 164 5.76 -7.65 9.49
N LEU A 165 4.81 -6.99 8.81
CA LEU A 165 3.94 -6.00 9.44
C LEU A 165 2.59 -5.92 8.74
N THR A 166 1.64 -5.24 9.40
CA THR A 166 0.34 -4.97 8.77
C THR A 166 0.37 -3.69 7.94
N LEU A 167 -0.46 -3.61 6.91
CA LEU A 167 -0.57 -2.44 6.03
C LEU A 167 -0.77 -1.12 6.78
N PRO A 168 -1.62 -1.02 7.83
CA PRO A 168 -1.70 0.23 8.61
C PRO A 168 -0.38 0.67 9.27
N LEU A 169 0.54 -0.26 9.54
CA LEU A 169 1.88 0.07 10.06
C LEU A 169 2.89 0.35 8.93
N ALA A 170 2.68 -0.24 7.76
CA ALA A 170 3.49 0.00 6.57
C ALA A 170 3.18 1.35 5.91
N LYS A 171 1.97 1.88 6.12
CA LYS A 171 1.57 3.16 5.54
C LYS A 171 2.49 4.29 6.01
N GLY A 172 2.94 5.13 5.06
CA GLY A 172 3.92 6.20 5.32
C GLY A 172 5.38 5.73 5.39
N LEU A 173 5.63 4.40 5.35
CA LEU A 173 6.99 3.83 5.30
C LEU A 173 7.33 3.42 3.86
N GLU A 174 8.62 3.20 3.63
CA GLU A 174 9.18 2.73 2.36
C GLU A 174 10.16 1.60 2.64
N PHE A 175 10.20 0.63 1.72
CA PHE A 175 11.06 -0.54 1.83
C PHE A 175 11.74 -0.78 0.48
N ASP A 176 12.99 -1.25 0.52
CA ASP A 176 13.70 -1.61 -0.71
C ASP A 176 12.94 -2.70 -1.45
N HIS A 177 12.45 -3.70 -0.72
CA HIS A 177 11.73 -4.84 -1.25
C HIS A 177 10.42 -5.04 -0.50
N VAL A 178 9.35 -5.37 -1.22
CA VAL A 178 8.06 -5.72 -0.61
C VAL A 178 7.63 -7.12 -1.06
N ILE A 179 7.13 -7.90 -0.10
CA ILE A 179 6.49 -9.19 -0.36
C ILE A 179 5.02 -9.09 0.07
N ILE A 180 4.10 -9.33 -0.86
CA ILE A 180 2.69 -9.54 -0.58
C ILE A 180 2.45 -11.05 -0.56
N PRO A 181 2.31 -11.67 0.62
CA PRO A 181 2.27 -13.12 0.72
C PRO A 181 0.96 -13.74 0.20
N GLU A 182 -0.10 -12.95 0.10
CA GLU A 182 -1.39 -13.43 -0.42
C GLU A 182 -2.12 -12.29 -1.16
N ALA A 183 -2.36 -12.49 -2.45
CA ALA A 183 -3.06 -11.54 -3.31
C ALA A 183 -4.14 -12.20 -4.19
N GLY A 184 -4.87 -13.15 -3.62
CA GLY A 184 -6.04 -13.74 -4.28
C GLY A 184 -7.28 -12.85 -4.18
N ALA A 185 -8.28 -13.12 -5.04
CA ALA A 185 -9.56 -12.40 -5.07
C ALA A 185 -10.35 -12.45 -3.74
N GLY A 186 -10.05 -13.40 -2.85
CA GLY A 186 -10.64 -13.45 -1.51
C GLY A 186 -10.20 -12.33 -0.58
N LEU A 187 -8.99 -11.77 -0.78
CA LEU A 187 -8.49 -10.60 -0.04
C LEU A 187 -8.61 -9.30 -0.82
N PHE A 188 -8.51 -9.38 -2.14
CA PHE A 188 -8.54 -8.24 -3.05
C PHE A 188 -9.57 -8.48 -4.17
N PRO A 189 -10.89 -8.45 -3.84
CA PRO A 189 -11.91 -8.60 -4.85
C PRO A 189 -11.96 -7.37 -5.78
N GLU A 190 -12.21 -7.60 -7.06
CA GLU A 190 -12.21 -6.59 -8.12
C GLU A 190 -13.21 -5.44 -7.87
N ASN A 191 -14.36 -5.77 -7.27
CA ASN A 191 -15.44 -4.82 -7.05
C ASN A 191 -15.38 -4.12 -5.67
N ASP A 192 -14.28 -4.19 -4.95
CA ASP A 192 -14.07 -3.53 -3.66
C ASP A 192 -12.96 -2.47 -3.77
N HIS A 193 -13.37 -1.20 -3.89
CA HIS A 193 -12.43 -0.06 -3.97
C HIS A 193 -11.49 0.04 -2.76
N VAL A 194 -11.95 -0.36 -1.56
CA VAL A 194 -11.08 -0.33 -0.38
C VAL A 194 -10.02 -1.43 -0.46
N ALA A 195 -10.37 -2.60 -0.99
CA ALA A 195 -9.42 -3.67 -1.24
C ALA A 195 -8.42 -3.27 -2.34
N GLN A 196 -8.88 -2.64 -3.42
CA GLN A 196 -8.04 -2.07 -4.47
C GLN A 196 -7.07 -1.03 -3.91
N ASN A 197 -7.55 -0.09 -3.08
CA ASN A 197 -6.70 0.90 -2.41
C ASN A 197 -5.68 0.26 -1.47
N ARG A 198 -6.04 -0.82 -0.78
CA ARG A 198 -5.08 -1.58 0.06
C ARG A 198 -3.98 -2.20 -0.78
N LEU A 199 -4.33 -2.80 -1.92
CA LEU A 199 -3.35 -3.37 -2.84
C LEU A 199 -2.44 -2.29 -3.42
N TYR A 200 -3.02 -1.20 -3.93
CA TYR A 200 -2.31 -0.02 -4.41
C TYR A 200 -1.33 0.52 -3.36
N THR A 201 -1.82 0.76 -2.13
CA THR A 201 -1.00 1.26 -1.04
C THR A 201 0.14 0.31 -0.70
N THR A 202 -0.12 -1.01 -0.72
CA THR A 202 0.92 -1.99 -0.42
C THR A 202 2.01 -2.02 -1.48
N ILE A 203 1.63 -2.03 -2.76
CA ILE A 203 2.57 -2.04 -3.89
C ILE A 203 3.41 -0.76 -3.87
N SER A 204 2.80 0.39 -3.61
CA SER A 204 3.49 1.69 -3.57
C SER A 204 4.47 1.85 -2.39
N ARG A 205 4.59 0.86 -1.49
CA ARG A 205 5.62 0.84 -0.43
C ARG A 205 6.96 0.32 -0.92
N ALA A 206 7.01 -0.37 -2.06
CA ALA A 206 8.24 -0.89 -2.64
C ALA A 206 8.98 0.21 -3.42
N THR A 207 10.30 0.29 -3.22
CA THR A 207 11.14 1.23 -3.96
C THR A 207 11.95 0.54 -5.07
N ARG A 208 12.36 -0.72 -4.91
CA ARG A 208 13.22 -1.46 -5.85
C ARG A 208 12.56 -2.70 -6.45
N THR A 209 12.12 -3.65 -5.62
CA THR A 209 11.49 -4.88 -6.12
C THR A 209 10.22 -5.23 -5.35
N ILE A 210 9.35 -6.02 -5.98
CA ILE A 210 8.14 -6.54 -5.36
C ILE A 210 7.88 -7.98 -5.79
N THR A 211 7.49 -8.82 -4.81
CA THR A 211 7.04 -10.19 -5.03
C THR A 211 5.63 -10.35 -4.49
N ILE A 212 4.72 -10.83 -5.31
CA ILE A 212 3.31 -11.03 -4.97
C ILE A 212 2.97 -12.50 -5.16
N LEU A 213 2.49 -13.14 -4.09
CA LEU A 213 2.05 -14.54 -4.13
C LEU A 213 0.53 -14.65 -3.95
N SER A 214 -0.03 -15.77 -4.39
CA SER A 214 -1.40 -16.16 -4.08
C SER A 214 -1.52 -17.67 -3.93
N ASN A 215 -2.31 -18.10 -2.94
CA ASN A 215 -2.79 -19.49 -2.85
C ASN A 215 -3.99 -19.68 -3.79
N GLY A 216 -3.74 -20.13 -5.00
CA GLY A 216 -4.66 -20.13 -6.13
C GLY A 216 -4.35 -18.99 -7.11
N PRO A 217 -5.31 -18.59 -7.95
CA PRO A 217 -5.13 -17.50 -8.89
C PRO A 217 -4.91 -16.16 -8.18
N LEU A 218 -4.12 -15.30 -8.79
CA LEU A 218 -4.00 -13.91 -8.38
C LEU A 218 -5.34 -13.18 -8.56
N THR A 219 -5.50 -12.06 -7.87
CA THR A 219 -6.66 -11.19 -8.10
C THR A 219 -6.65 -10.65 -9.54
N PRO A 220 -7.83 -10.53 -10.21
CA PRO A 220 -7.92 -9.89 -11.54
C PRO A 220 -7.44 -8.44 -11.58
N LEU A 221 -7.29 -7.80 -10.43
CA LEU A 221 -6.72 -6.46 -10.33
C LEU A 221 -5.25 -6.37 -10.82
N LEU A 222 -4.55 -7.51 -10.95
CA LEU A 222 -3.15 -7.59 -11.35
C LEU A 222 -2.95 -8.08 -12.81
N ASP A 223 -4.05 -8.23 -13.56
CA ASP A 223 -4.05 -8.66 -14.97
C ASP A 223 -3.66 -7.53 -15.95
#